data_05e2fbeb9ba1ad66ccbaa3897318f880
#
_entry.id   05e2fbeb9ba1ad66ccbaa3897318f880
#
_cell.length_a   1.000
_cell.length_b   1.000
_cell.length_c   1.000
_cell.angle_alpha   90.00
_cell.angle_beta   90.00
_cell.angle_gamma   90.00
#
_symmetry.space_group_name_H-M   'P 1'
#
loop_
_entity.id
_entity.type
_entity.pdbx_description
1 polymer ?
#
loop_
_entity_poly.entity_id
_entity_poly.type
_entity_poly.pdbx_seq_one_letter_code
_entity_poly.pdbx_strand_id
1 'polypeptide(L)'
;LISAEVLFSSVGWILLLALIQILIAIFRKPLIKLYVFLITILELASLKKRLMAIPRMTAAMPASFGILCIAVFITGLCTSWHNKTAFHKLMSGKTIGEVEHTLTEKDHAVLYLPIYRLDFSIYANQLAAHQITQLIRAAHTVKVDSCSYRSPNIVLIIGESYGRHHSQQYGYFMETTPRQTALEKSRKLTKFTDVVTCWNLTSFVFKNMLSTHVIGEKGEWCDYPLFPEVFRKAGYNVTFITNEFLPQAKEAVYDFSGGFFLNNPELSKLQFDHRNTQLHDLDDGLLKDYDDSLKTFQKEHNLTIFHLMGQHVNYKLRYRKEQAKFWASSYEEKRPKLTTAQRKMLSHYDNATLYNDSIVAQIVKRFQKEDAVVIYVPDHGEECYEEDRGFICRNHSANIDWPLAHYEFEIPFWIYCSPKYIRNHRDIYRQIRKAKDKRFMT
;
A
#
# COMPACT_ATOMS: atom_id res chain seq x y z
N LEU A 1 -5.23 5.64 22.51
CA LEU A 1 -4.70 6.98 22.82
C LEU A 1 -4.72 7.80 21.54
N ILE A 2 -5.66 8.75 21.44
CA ILE A 2 -5.71 9.71 20.34
C ILE A 2 -4.46 10.58 20.46
N SER A 3 -3.59 10.58 19.44
CA SER A 3 -2.37 11.40 19.46
C SER A 3 -2.72 12.90 19.49
N ALA A 4 -1.85 13.73 20.05
CA ALA A 4 -2.03 15.18 20.06
C ALA A 4 -2.23 15.74 18.65
N GLU A 5 -1.60 15.13 17.64
CA GLU A 5 -1.77 15.49 16.23
C GLU A 5 -3.22 15.31 15.72
N VAL A 6 -3.91 14.24 16.16
CA VAL A 6 -5.33 14.03 15.80
C VAL A 6 -6.22 15.04 16.51
N LEU A 7 -5.92 15.41 17.75
CA LEU A 7 -6.65 16.45 18.51
C LEU A 7 -6.47 17.84 17.89
N PHE A 8 -5.29 18.17 17.36
CA PHE A 8 -5.01 19.43 16.69
C PHE A 8 -5.30 19.42 15.18
N SER A 9 -5.71 18.28 14.62
CA SER A 9 -6.23 18.17 13.25
C SER A 9 -7.71 18.53 13.17
N SER A 10 -8.43 17.99 12.21
CA SER A 10 -9.84 18.29 11.93
C SER A 10 -10.78 18.11 13.13
N VAL A 11 -10.52 17.16 14.03
CA VAL A 11 -11.35 16.90 15.21
C VAL A 11 -11.21 18.02 16.23
N GLY A 12 -10.01 18.55 16.44
CA GLY A 12 -9.76 19.68 17.33
C GLY A 12 -10.53 20.93 16.89
N TRP A 13 -10.57 21.22 15.58
CA TRP A 13 -11.36 22.34 15.04
C TRP A 13 -12.86 22.12 15.21
N ILE A 14 -13.38 20.91 15.04
CA ILE A 14 -14.80 20.58 15.27
C ILE A 14 -15.16 20.81 16.74
N LEU A 15 -14.34 20.31 17.66
CA LEU A 15 -14.53 20.48 19.09
C LEU A 15 -14.44 21.96 19.49
N LEU A 16 -13.50 22.72 18.91
CA LEU A 16 -13.37 24.14 19.12
C LEU A 16 -14.61 24.88 18.63
N LEU A 17 -15.12 24.58 17.43
CA LEU A 17 -16.34 25.16 16.88
C LEU A 17 -17.56 24.80 17.72
N ALA A 18 -17.69 23.57 18.18
CA ALA A 18 -18.75 23.15 19.08
C ALA A 18 -18.67 23.88 20.43
N LEU A 19 -17.46 24.03 20.99
CA LEU A 19 -17.23 24.79 22.20
C LEU A 19 -17.62 26.30 22.03
N ILE A 20 -17.21 26.91 20.92
CA ILE A 20 -17.57 28.28 20.57
C ILE A 20 -19.10 28.41 20.46
N GLN A 21 -19.79 27.47 19.82
CA GLN A 21 -21.25 27.48 19.73
C GLN A 21 -21.93 27.35 21.09
N ILE A 22 -21.40 26.45 21.95
CA ILE A 22 -21.89 26.31 23.33
C ILE A 22 -21.67 27.60 24.12
N LEU A 23 -20.48 28.21 24.01
CA LEU A 23 -20.19 29.50 24.66
C LEU A 23 -21.11 30.61 24.15
N ILE A 24 -21.32 30.69 22.83
CA ILE A 24 -22.28 31.65 22.25
C ILE A 24 -23.69 31.41 22.79
N ALA A 25 -24.14 30.16 22.91
CA ALA A 25 -25.45 29.83 23.44
C ALA A 25 -25.59 30.22 24.92
N ILE A 26 -24.58 29.93 25.73
CA ILE A 26 -24.54 30.29 27.16
C ILE A 26 -24.50 31.82 27.35
N PHE A 27 -23.64 32.48 26.58
CA PHE A 27 -23.42 33.93 26.71
C PHE A 27 -24.31 34.76 25.76
N ARG A 28 -25.29 34.14 25.12
CA ARG A 28 -26.18 34.82 24.16
C ARG A 28 -26.78 36.11 24.71
N LYS A 29 -27.30 36.10 25.95
CA LYS A 29 -27.91 37.28 26.56
C LYS A 29 -26.90 38.40 26.82
N PRO A 30 -25.71 38.15 27.45
CA PRO A 30 -24.72 39.21 27.63
C PRO A 30 -24.09 39.67 26.31
N LEU A 31 -23.90 38.78 25.30
CA LEU A 31 -23.40 39.16 23.98
C LEU A 31 -24.37 40.08 23.24
N ILE A 32 -25.67 39.81 23.31
CA ILE A 32 -26.68 40.71 22.75
C ILE A 32 -26.67 42.06 23.48
N LYS A 33 -26.53 42.09 24.81
CA LYS A 33 -26.40 43.34 25.57
C LYS A 33 -25.14 44.11 25.16
N LEU A 34 -24.02 43.45 25.01
CA LEU A 34 -22.77 44.05 24.55
C LEU A 34 -22.90 44.60 23.12
N TYR A 35 -23.52 43.85 22.22
CA TYR A 35 -23.78 44.28 20.84
C TYR A 35 -24.70 45.52 20.79
N VAL A 36 -25.79 45.53 21.58
CA VAL A 36 -26.67 46.68 21.70
C VAL A 36 -25.95 47.89 22.30
N PHE A 37 -25.09 47.66 23.32
CA PHE A 37 -24.26 48.68 23.93
C PHE A 37 -23.26 49.30 22.93
N LEU A 38 -22.56 48.47 22.16
CA LEU A 38 -21.62 48.90 21.13
C LEU A 38 -22.31 49.69 20.01
N ILE A 39 -23.49 49.25 19.56
CA ILE A 39 -24.31 50.01 18.59
C ILE A 39 -24.76 51.36 19.14
N THR A 40 -25.06 51.42 20.44
CA THR A 40 -25.47 52.66 21.09
C THR A 40 -24.30 53.64 21.22
N ILE A 41 -23.09 53.14 21.52
CA ILE A 41 -21.87 53.96 21.61
C ILE A 41 -21.45 54.50 20.23
N LEU A 42 -21.63 53.73 19.16
CA LEU A 42 -21.20 54.08 17.80
C LEU A 42 -22.17 55.06 17.10
N GLU A 43 -23.08 55.70 17.83
CA GLU A 43 -24.09 56.66 17.30
C GLU A 43 -24.95 56.14 16.13
N LEU A 44 -24.99 54.84 15.93
CA LEU A 44 -25.93 54.20 15.00
C LEU A 44 -27.38 54.19 15.51
N ALA A 45 -27.63 54.88 16.66
CA ALA A 45 -28.94 55.04 17.24
C ALA A 45 -29.92 55.75 16.29
N SER A 46 -29.43 56.66 15.43
CA SER A 46 -30.26 57.34 14.43
C SER A 46 -30.75 56.40 13.34
N LEU A 47 -29.89 55.40 12.94
CA LEU A 47 -30.25 54.38 11.95
C LEU A 47 -31.25 53.37 12.54
N LYS A 48 -31.06 52.99 13.81
CA LYS A 48 -32.00 52.14 14.55
C LYS A 48 -33.37 52.78 14.70
N LYS A 49 -33.39 54.06 15.00
CA LYS A 49 -34.67 54.84 15.15
C LYS A 49 -35.39 54.98 13.80
N ARG A 50 -34.68 55.20 12.70
CA ARG A 50 -35.25 55.22 11.34
C ARG A 50 -35.75 53.85 10.89
N LEU A 51 -35.00 52.75 11.17
CA LEU A 51 -35.38 51.39 10.84
C LEU A 51 -36.56 50.88 11.68
N MET A 52 -36.65 51.26 12.98
CA MET A 52 -37.77 50.90 13.85
C MET A 52 -39.06 51.78 13.63
N ALA A 53 -38.96 52.93 12.99
CA ALA A 53 -40.08 53.74 12.64
C ALA A 53 -40.94 53.27 11.46
N ILE A 54 -40.49 52.20 10.79
CA ILE A 54 -41.24 51.56 9.70
C ILE A 54 -41.89 50.25 10.23
N PRO A 55 -43.17 50.30 10.63
CA PRO A 55 -43.86 49.17 11.29
C PRO A 55 -43.88 47.87 10.45
N ARG A 56 -43.80 47.97 9.13
CA ARG A 56 -43.71 46.82 8.21
C ARG A 56 -42.32 46.17 8.12
N MET A 57 -41.26 46.91 8.44
CA MET A 57 -39.88 46.37 8.39
C MET A 57 -39.56 45.45 9.58
N THR A 58 -40.14 45.68 10.75
CA THR A 58 -39.89 44.88 11.95
C THR A 58 -40.46 43.46 11.84
N ALA A 59 -41.52 43.27 11.06
CA ALA A 59 -42.09 41.96 10.77
C ALA A 59 -41.45 41.31 9.52
N ALA A 60 -41.00 42.11 8.55
CA ALA A 60 -40.41 41.61 7.31
C ALA A 60 -38.93 41.16 7.47
N MET A 61 -38.17 41.77 8.41
CA MET A 61 -36.76 41.37 8.62
C MET A 61 -36.55 39.92 9.09
N PRO A 62 -37.30 39.40 10.07
CA PRO A 62 -37.13 37.98 10.43
C PRO A 62 -37.63 37.04 9.33
N ALA A 63 -38.63 37.43 8.55
CA ALA A 63 -39.10 36.62 7.43
C ALA A 63 -38.09 36.60 6.27
N SER A 64 -37.52 37.75 5.90
CA SER A 64 -36.47 37.81 4.85
C SER A 64 -35.18 37.11 5.28
N PHE A 65 -34.80 37.22 6.57
CA PHE A 65 -33.68 36.46 7.11
C PHE A 65 -33.95 34.96 7.07
N GLY A 66 -35.16 34.51 7.43
CA GLY A 66 -35.56 33.11 7.33
C GLY A 66 -35.52 32.59 5.89
N ILE A 67 -36.03 33.38 4.93
CA ILE A 67 -35.96 33.03 3.50
C ILE A 67 -34.50 32.95 3.02
N LEU A 68 -33.64 33.88 3.44
CA LEU A 68 -32.21 33.84 3.11
C LEU A 68 -31.55 32.59 3.68
N CYS A 69 -31.83 32.24 4.93
CA CYS A 69 -31.31 31.01 5.54
C CYS A 69 -31.78 29.75 4.80
N ILE A 70 -33.04 29.69 4.39
CA ILE A 70 -33.60 28.61 3.60
C ILE A 70 -32.94 28.56 2.22
N ALA A 71 -32.76 29.67 1.56
CA ALA A 71 -32.10 29.74 0.25
C ALA A 71 -30.63 29.27 0.32
N VAL A 72 -29.89 29.75 1.34
CA VAL A 72 -28.50 29.29 1.59
C VAL A 72 -28.48 27.81 1.89
N PHE A 73 -29.39 27.28 2.69
CA PHE A 73 -29.49 25.87 3.00
C PHE A 73 -29.81 25.03 1.75
N ILE A 74 -30.79 25.44 0.95
CA ILE A 74 -31.12 24.74 -0.32
C ILE A 74 -29.93 24.79 -1.29
N THR A 75 -29.30 25.97 -1.44
CA THR A 75 -28.09 26.08 -2.28
C THR A 75 -26.98 25.15 -1.78
N GLY A 76 -26.73 25.13 -0.47
CA GLY A 76 -25.79 24.22 0.16
C GLY A 76 -26.15 22.74 -0.07
N LEU A 77 -27.44 22.40 0.03
CA LEU A 77 -27.92 21.05 -0.30
C LEU A 77 -27.66 20.69 -1.76
N CYS A 78 -27.97 21.56 -2.70
CA CYS A 78 -27.79 21.33 -4.12
C CYS A 78 -26.31 21.24 -4.50
N THR A 79 -25.49 22.17 -4.03
CA THR A 79 -24.05 22.19 -4.34
C THR A 79 -23.28 21.04 -3.69
N SER A 80 -23.74 20.55 -2.53
CA SER A 80 -23.13 19.42 -1.84
C SER A 80 -23.71 18.06 -2.25
N TRP A 81 -24.67 18.02 -3.18
CA TRP A 81 -25.35 16.77 -3.58
C TRP A 81 -24.38 15.71 -4.10
N HIS A 82 -23.45 16.14 -4.95
CA HIS A 82 -22.40 15.27 -5.48
C HIS A 82 -21.54 14.64 -4.37
N ASN A 83 -21.12 15.41 -3.37
CA ASN A 83 -20.35 14.89 -2.23
C ASN A 83 -21.16 13.87 -1.40
N LYS A 84 -22.47 14.09 -1.26
CA LYS A 84 -23.34 13.14 -0.54
C LYS A 84 -23.52 11.84 -1.28
N THR A 85 -23.68 11.90 -2.60
CA THR A 85 -23.78 10.68 -3.43
C THR A 85 -22.47 9.91 -3.46
N ALA A 86 -21.32 10.59 -3.57
CA ALA A 86 -20.00 9.96 -3.50
C ALA A 86 -19.74 9.31 -2.13
N PHE A 87 -20.12 9.99 -1.04
CA PHE A 87 -20.01 9.44 0.32
C PHE A 87 -20.94 8.24 0.51
N HIS A 88 -22.19 8.33 0.07
CA HIS A 88 -23.12 7.21 0.13
C HIS A 88 -22.60 5.99 -0.62
N LYS A 89 -22.00 6.19 -1.81
CA LYS A 89 -21.37 5.13 -2.59
C LYS A 89 -20.24 4.45 -1.81
N LEU A 90 -19.36 5.22 -1.18
CA LEU A 90 -18.30 4.69 -0.31
C LEU A 90 -18.84 3.86 0.86
N MET A 91 -19.88 4.37 1.53
CA MET A 91 -20.48 3.72 2.71
C MET A 91 -21.40 2.55 2.34
N SER A 92 -21.70 2.33 1.08
CA SER A 92 -22.51 1.19 0.61
C SER A 92 -21.68 -0.07 0.34
N GLY A 93 -20.37 0.03 0.27
CA GLY A 93 -19.47 -1.11 0.09
C GLY A 93 -19.56 -2.05 1.29
N LYS A 94 -19.85 -3.32 1.06
CA LYS A 94 -20.01 -4.33 2.13
C LYS A 94 -18.69 -4.97 2.55
N THR A 95 -17.68 -4.89 1.69
CA THR A 95 -16.35 -5.44 1.90
C THR A 95 -15.29 -4.35 1.76
N ILE A 96 -14.11 -4.58 2.34
CA ILE A 96 -12.97 -3.68 2.13
C ILE A 96 -12.63 -3.58 0.65
N GLY A 97 -12.68 -4.69 -0.11
CA GLY A 97 -12.40 -4.69 -1.54
C GLY A 97 -13.32 -3.77 -2.34
N GLU A 98 -14.62 -3.75 -2.06
CA GLU A 98 -15.57 -2.84 -2.69
C GLU A 98 -15.28 -1.37 -2.35
N VAL A 99 -14.93 -1.09 -1.09
CA VAL A 99 -14.56 0.26 -0.64
C VAL A 99 -13.26 0.69 -1.32
N GLU A 100 -12.25 -0.18 -1.33
CA GLU A 100 -10.97 0.06 -2.01
C GLU A 100 -11.17 0.36 -3.50
N HIS A 101 -11.98 -0.45 -4.19
CA HIS A 101 -12.30 -0.21 -5.60
C HIS A 101 -12.97 1.16 -5.80
N THR A 102 -13.96 1.49 -4.97
CA THR A 102 -14.62 2.80 -5.02
C THR A 102 -13.64 3.95 -4.80
N LEU A 103 -12.66 3.79 -3.90
CA LEU A 103 -11.61 4.80 -3.65
C LEU A 103 -10.66 5.01 -4.83
N THR A 104 -10.54 4.05 -5.74
CA THR A 104 -9.73 4.20 -6.96
C THR A 104 -10.48 4.91 -8.10
N GLU A 105 -11.78 5.13 -7.95
CA GLU A 105 -12.57 5.96 -8.89
C GLU A 105 -12.29 7.46 -8.69
N LYS A 106 -12.65 8.28 -9.67
CA LYS A 106 -12.55 9.75 -9.56
C LYS A 106 -13.61 10.27 -8.58
N ASP A 107 -13.30 11.39 -7.92
CA ASP A 107 -14.22 12.15 -7.04
C ASP A 107 -14.31 11.73 -5.56
N HIS A 108 -13.15 11.64 -4.89
CA HIS A 108 -13.10 11.38 -3.44
C HIS A 108 -12.87 12.64 -2.60
N ALA A 109 -13.10 13.83 -3.16
CA ALA A 109 -12.97 15.10 -2.46
C ALA A 109 -13.83 15.16 -1.17
N VAL A 110 -14.89 14.36 -1.08
CA VAL A 110 -15.73 14.21 0.12
C VAL A 110 -14.94 13.82 1.36
N LEU A 111 -13.87 13.04 1.21
CA LEU A 111 -13.01 12.60 2.33
C LEU A 111 -12.11 13.71 2.89
N TYR A 112 -12.03 14.87 2.23
CA TYR A 112 -11.40 16.07 2.81
C TYR A 112 -12.31 16.76 3.82
N LEU A 113 -13.61 16.43 3.87
CA LEU A 113 -14.55 16.94 4.85
C LEU A 113 -14.44 16.14 6.16
N PRO A 114 -14.13 16.77 7.31
CA PRO A 114 -13.78 16.06 8.53
C PRO A 114 -14.85 15.07 9.03
N ILE A 115 -16.13 15.42 8.92
CA ILE A 115 -17.22 14.53 9.36
C ILE A 115 -17.29 13.26 8.51
N TYR A 116 -17.26 13.40 7.18
CA TYR A 116 -17.29 12.26 6.27
C TYR A 116 -16.04 11.38 6.43
N ARG A 117 -14.89 12.01 6.66
CA ARG A 117 -13.65 11.27 6.93
C ARG A 117 -13.72 10.47 8.22
N LEU A 118 -14.32 11.03 9.27
CA LEU A 118 -14.51 10.33 10.55
C LEU A 118 -15.43 9.12 10.37
N ASP A 119 -16.61 9.33 9.77
CA ASP A 119 -17.57 8.24 9.52
C ASP A 119 -16.96 7.14 8.65
N PHE A 120 -16.27 7.53 7.58
CA PHE A 120 -15.55 6.60 6.71
C PHE A 120 -14.48 5.82 7.48
N SER A 121 -13.69 6.49 8.33
CA SER A 121 -12.64 5.83 9.11
C SER A 121 -13.23 4.81 10.10
N ILE A 122 -14.34 5.12 10.74
CA ILE A 122 -15.04 4.18 11.63
C ILE A 122 -15.52 2.96 10.83
N TYR A 123 -16.16 3.18 9.69
CA TYR A 123 -16.69 2.12 8.83
C TYR A 123 -15.57 1.23 8.27
N ALA A 124 -14.52 1.83 7.71
CA ALA A 124 -13.37 1.10 7.17
C ALA A 124 -12.66 0.26 8.25
N ASN A 125 -12.52 0.78 9.48
CA ASN A 125 -11.97 0.02 10.59
C ASN A 125 -12.86 -1.17 11.00
N GLN A 126 -14.18 -1.04 10.94
CA GLN A 126 -15.09 -2.16 11.20
C GLN A 126 -14.92 -3.27 10.14
N LEU A 127 -14.84 -2.90 8.86
CA LEU A 127 -14.60 -3.85 7.77
C LEU A 127 -13.22 -4.53 7.91
N ALA A 128 -12.17 -3.78 8.25
CA ALA A 128 -10.83 -4.33 8.48
C ALA A 128 -10.81 -5.30 9.67
N ALA A 129 -11.47 -4.96 10.78
CA ALA A 129 -11.60 -5.84 11.93
C ALA A 129 -12.36 -7.14 11.57
N HIS A 130 -13.38 -7.05 10.72
CA HIS A 130 -14.08 -8.22 10.20
C HIS A 130 -13.13 -9.13 9.40
N GLN A 131 -12.34 -8.58 8.47
CA GLN A 131 -11.35 -9.36 7.70
C GLN A 131 -10.34 -10.08 8.61
N ILE A 132 -9.80 -9.38 9.62
CA ILE A 132 -8.88 -9.99 10.59
C ILE A 132 -9.54 -11.17 11.31
N THR A 133 -10.80 -11.00 11.72
CA THR A 133 -11.56 -12.06 12.40
C THR A 133 -11.76 -13.29 11.48
N GLN A 134 -12.07 -13.08 10.20
CA GLN A 134 -12.19 -14.17 9.24
C GLN A 134 -10.85 -14.88 9.00
N LEU A 135 -9.76 -14.14 8.84
CA LEU A 135 -8.42 -14.72 8.67
C LEU A 135 -7.99 -15.55 9.89
N ILE A 136 -8.21 -15.05 11.11
CA ILE A 136 -7.92 -15.81 12.34
C ILE A 136 -8.77 -17.09 12.38
N ARG A 137 -10.04 -17.02 12.02
CA ARG A 137 -10.92 -18.18 11.92
C ARG A 137 -10.41 -19.19 10.89
N ALA A 138 -10.06 -18.73 9.68
CA ALA A 138 -9.51 -19.58 8.63
C ALA A 138 -8.21 -20.26 9.10
N ALA A 139 -7.31 -19.51 9.77
CA ALA A 139 -6.08 -20.04 10.34
C ALA A 139 -6.32 -21.16 11.38
N HIS A 140 -7.35 -21.04 12.20
CA HIS A 140 -7.69 -22.08 13.18
C HIS A 140 -8.36 -23.30 12.55
N THR A 141 -9.13 -23.12 11.48
CA THR A 141 -9.92 -24.20 10.88
C THR A 141 -9.19 -24.99 9.81
N VAL A 142 -8.17 -24.41 9.17
CA VAL A 142 -7.41 -25.10 8.13
C VAL A 142 -6.68 -26.33 8.68
N LYS A 143 -6.78 -27.44 7.92
CA LYS A 143 -6.11 -28.71 8.22
C LYS A 143 -5.24 -29.10 7.04
N VAL A 144 -4.12 -29.74 7.32
CA VAL A 144 -3.23 -30.31 6.33
C VAL A 144 -3.11 -31.80 6.65
N ASP A 145 -3.61 -32.64 5.76
CA ASP A 145 -3.68 -34.09 6.00
C ASP A 145 -2.31 -34.76 5.82
N SER A 146 -1.50 -34.26 4.85
CA SER A 146 -0.16 -34.81 4.59
C SER A 146 0.73 -33.80 3.86
N CYS A 147 2.03 -33.95 3.99
CA CYS A 147 3.02 -33.19 3.23
C CYS A 147 4.13 -34.12 2.73
N SER A 148 4.49 -33.98 1.47
CA SER A 148 5.56 -34.80 0.86
C SER A 148 6.98 -34.28 1.12
N TYR A 149 7.11 -33.04 1.61
CA TYR A 149 8.38 -32.34 1.89
C TYR A 149 9.38 -32.35 0.73
N ARG A 150 8.88 -32.37 -0.51
CA ARG A 150 9.72 -32.47 -1.72
C ARG A 150 10.64 -31.27 -1.94
N SER A 151 10.42 -30.17 -1.25
CA SER A 151 11.26 -28.97 -1.29
C SER A 151 11.62 -28.58 0.15
N PRO A 152 12.72 -29.04 0.69
CA PRO A 152 13.05 -28.84 2.10
C PRO A 152 13.31 -27.39 2.46
N ASN A 153 13.94 -26.61 1.59
CA ASN A 153 14.13 -25.17 1.80
C ASN A 153 13.51 -24.38 0.65
N ILE A 154 12.40 -23.71 0.95
CA ILE A 154 11.71 -22.81 0.04
C ILE A 154 12.02 -21.38 0.50
N VAL A 155 12.56 -20.58 -0.40
CA VAL A 155 12.83 -19.16 -0.16
C VAL A 155 11.98 -18.35 -1.11
N LEU A 156 11.15 -17.48 -0.58
CA LEU A 156 10.37 -16.53 -1.34
C LEU A 156 10.95 -15.13 -1.11
N ILE A 157 11.34 -14.45 -2.18
CA ILE A 157 11.78 -13.06 -2.15
C ILE A 157 10.67 -12.23 -2.79
N ILE A 158 10.00 -11.42 -2.00
CA ILE A 158 9.00 -10.46 -2.45
C ILE A 158 9.72 -9.12 -2.63
N GLY A 159 9.84 -8.67 -3.88
CA GLY A 159 10.34 -7.33 -4.22
C GLY A 159 9.22 -6.31 -4.14
N GLU A 160 9.57 -5.03 -4.25
CA GLU A 160 8.66 -3.90 -4.14
C GLU A 160 8.84 -2.96 -5.33
N SER A 161 7.73 -2.55 -5.98
CA SER A 161 7.70 -1.52 -7.03
C SER A 161 8.66 -1.79 -8.21
N TYR A 162 8.72 -3.03 -8.71
CA TYR A 162 9.70 -3.42 -9.72
C TYR A 162 9.06 -3.93 -11.02
N GLY A 163 8.97 -3.03 -12.01
CA GLY A 163 8.53 -3.37 -13.36
C GLY A 163 9.60 -4.09 -14.19
N ARG A 164 9.20 -5.08 -14.98
CA ARG A 164 10.15 -5.83 -15.82
C ARG A 164 10.81 -4.97 -16.89
N HIS A 165 10.20 -3.84 -17.27
CA HIS A 165 10.69 -2.91 -18.30
C HIS A 165 11.95 -2.15 -17.87
N HIS A 166 12.28 -2.15 -16.58
CA HIS A 166 13.52 -1.62 -16.01
C HIS A 166 14.52 -2.72 -15.60
N SER A 167 14.29 -3.95 -16.05
CA SER A 167 15.19 -5.06 -15.80
C SER A 167 16.07 -5.35 -17.01
N GLN A 168 17.41 -5.27 -16.84
CA GLN A 168 18.37 -5.71 -17.87
C GLN A 168 18.12 -7.16 -18.27
N GLN A 169 17.75 -8.02 -17.33
CA GLN A 169 17.42 -9.43 -17.57
C GLN A 169 16.27 -9.60 -18.57
N TYR A 170 15.37 -8.61 -18.68
CA TYR A 170 14.25 -8.60 -19.60
C TYR A 170 14.46 -7.67 -20.80
N GLY A 171 15.68 -7.18 -21.01
CA GLY A 171 16.04 -6.42 -22.21
C GLY A 171 16.11 -4.91 -22.03
N TYR A 172 16.01 -4.41 -20.80
CA TYR A 172 16.23 -2.99 -20.54
C TYR A 172 17.65 -2.57 -20.93
N PHE A 173 17.81 -1.38 -21.47
CA PHE A 173 19.07 -0.89 -22.03
C PHE A 173 20.15 -0.53 -21.00
N MET A 174 19.75 -0.33 -19.72
CA MET A 174 20.69 -0.07 -18.62
C MET A 174 21.03 -1.38 -17.89
N GLU A 175 22.26 -1.48 -17.38
CA GLU A 175 22.72 -2.65 -16.62
C GLU A 175 22.22 -2.66 -15.18
N THR A 176 20.90 -2.72 -15.00
CA THR A 176 20.23 -2.65 -13.71
C THR A 176 20.24 -3.98 -12.95
N THR A 177 20.36 -5.12 -13.65
CA THR A 177 20.32 -6.45 -13.01
C THR A 177 21.45 -7.39 -13.46
N PRO A 178 22.74 -6.97 -13.38
CA PRO A 178 23.86 -7.77 -13.89
C PRO A 178 24.03 -9.11 -13.18
N ARG A 179 23.72 -9.19 -11.87
CA ARG A 179 23.89 -10.44 -11.09
C ARG A 179 22.81 -11.45 -11.40
N GLN A 180 21.55 -11.03 -11.49
CA GLN A 180 20.43 -11.88 -11.91
C GLN A 180 20.65 -12.39 -13.35
N THR A 181 21.11 -11.52 -14.24
CA THR A 181 21.50 -11.91 -15.62
C THR A 181 22.62 -12.96 -15.64
N ALA A 182 23.63 -12.84 -14.77
CA ALA A 182 24.69 -13.84 -14.65
C ALA A 182 24.17 -15.18 -14.11
N LEU A 183 23.27 -15.16 -13.13
CA LEU A 183 22.61 -16.37 -12.61
C LEU A 183 21.77 -17.07 -13.69
N GLU A 184 21.05 -16.34 -14.54
CA GLU A 184 20.31 -16.89 -15.66
C GLU A 184 21.25 -17.57 -16.67
N LYS A 185 22.34 -16.89 -17.06
CA LYS A 185 23.36 -17.47 -17.95
C LYS A 185 23.97 -18.77 -17.41
N SER A 186 24.07 -18.92 -16.09
CA SER A 186 24.53 -20.15 -15.44
C SER A 186 23.54 -21.31 -15.50
N ARG A 187 22.32 -21.09 -16.04
CA ARG A 187 21.21 -22.05 -16.15
C ARG A 187 20.66 -22.58 -14.82
N LYS A 188 21.04 -21.98 -13.69
CA LYS A 188 20.50 -22.29 -12.36
C LYS A 188 19.23 -21.48 -12.05
N LEU A 189 19.09 -20.32 -12.68
CA LEU A 189 17.92 -19.48 -12.63
C LEU A 189 17.10 -19.67 -13.90
N THR A 190 15.79 -19.86 -13.73
CA THR A 190 14.81 -19.93 -14.81
C THR A 190 13.97 -18.68 -14.77
N LYS A 191 14.14 -17.82 -15.77
CA LYS A 191 13.34 -16.61 -15.98
C LYS A 191 12.02 -16.98 -16.64
N PHE A 192 10.92 -16.38 -16.18
CA PHE A 192 9.59 -16.50 -16.76
C PHE A 192 9.31 -15.25 -17.61
N THR A 193 8.66 -15.43 -18.74
CA THR A 193 8.53 -14.38 -19.77
C THR A 193 7.18 -13.66 -19.76
N ASP A 194 6.14 -14.25 -19.19
CA ASP A 194 4.77 -13.72 -19.19
C ASP A 194 4.15 -13.83 -17.78
N VAL A 195 4.51 -12.87 -16.93
CA VAL A 195 4.00 -12.81 -15.55
C VAL A 195 3.47 -11.41 -15.27
N VAL A 196 2.28 -11.36 -14.73
CA VAL A 196 1.61 -10.12 -14.30
C VAL A 196 1.22 -10.23 -12.83
N THR A 197 1.22 -9.10 -12.16
CA THR A 197 0.64 -9.00 -10.82
C THR A 197 -0.88 -8.85 -10.90
N CYS A 198 -1.57 -9.20 -9.82
CA CYS A 198 -3.03 -9.06 -9.75
C CYS A 198 -3.47 -7.60 -9.56
N TRP A 199 -2.62 -6.73 -9.03
CA TRP A 199 -2.88 -5.30 -8.82
C TRP A 199 -1.59 -4.48 -8.83
N ASN A 200 -1.71 -3.16 -8.81
CA ASN A 200 -0.59 -2.20 -8.78
C ASN A 200 -0.41 -1.52 -7.40
N LEU A 201 -0.96 -2.10 -6.36
CA LEU A 201 -0.89 -1.62 -4.98
C LEU A 201 -0.48 -2.75 -4.04
N THR A 202 0.53 -2.53 -3.21
CA THR A 202 1.11 -3.50 -2.29
C THR A 202 0.05 -4.19 -1.42
N SER A 203 -0.85 -3.41 -0.80
CA SER A 203 -1.90 -3.97 0.07
C SER A 203 -2.84 -4.93 -0.65
N PHE A 204 -3.21 -4.63 -1.90
CA PHE A 204 -4.07 -5.50 -2.71
C PHE A 204 -3.33 -6.75 -3.19
N VAL A 205 -2.08 -6.58 -3.60
CA VAL A 205 -1.25 -7.70 -4.04
C VAL A 205 -1.03 -8.69 -2.89
N PHE A 206 -0.65 -8.20 -1.71
CA PHE A 206 -0.42 -9.08 -0.55
C PHE A 206 -1.66 -9.85 -0.12
N LYS A 207 -2.84 -9.24 -0.17
CA LYS A 207 -4.12 -9.92 0.11
C LYS A 207 -4.32 -11.12 -0.82
N ASN A 208 -4.07 -10.95 -2.11
CA ASN A 208 -4.24 -12.00 -3.11
C ASN A 208 -3.04 -12.96 -3.17
N MET A 209 -1.81 -12.46 -3.10
CA MET A 209 -0.60 -13.28 -3.16
C MET A 209 -0.47 -14.22 -1.96
N LEU A 210 -0.86 -13.80 -0.76
CA LEU A 210 -0.76 -14.61 0.44
C LEU A 210 -1.97 -15.51 0.66
N SER A 211 -3.16 -15.13 0.20
CA SER A 211 -4.36 -15.95 0.32
C SER A 211 -4.29 -17.19 -0.58
N THR A 212 -4.88 -18.28 -0.14
CA THR A 212 -5.13 -19.46 -0.99
C THR A 212 -6.38 -19.31 -1.86
N HIS A 213 -7.11 -18.20 -1.73
CA HIS A 213 -8.22 -17.84 -2.61
C HIS A 213 -7.72 -17.57 -4.03
N VAL A 214 -8.43 -18.08 -5.02
CA VAL A 214 -8.16 -17.79 -6.43
C VAL A 214 -9.14 -16.72 -6.91
N ILE A 215 -8.62 -15.65 -7.51
CA ILE A 215 -9.45 -14.55 -8.03
C ILE A 215 -10.48 -15.12 -9.00
N GLY A 216 -11.75 -14.80 -8.77
CA GLY A 216 -12.90 -15.32 -9.54
C GLY A 216 -13.63 -16.49 -8.89
N GLU A 217 -13.09 -17.10 -7.84
CA GLU A 217 -13.81 -18.06 -7.01
C GLU A 217 -14.77 -17.36 -6.04
N LYS A 218 -15.70 -18.15 -5.47
CA LYS A 218 -16.69 -17.65 -4.53
C LYS A 218 -16.05 -17.28 -3.20
N GLY A 219 -16.46 -16.15 -2.62
CA GLY A 219 -16.00 -15.67 -1.32
C GLY A 219 -14.98 -14.54 -1.46
N GLU A 220 -14.47 -14.11 -0.33
CA GLU A 220 -13.45 -13.08 -0.22
C GLU A 220 -12.07 -13.71 0.09
N TRP A 221 -11.00 -13.04 -0.25
CA TRP A 221 -9.65 -13.50 0.03
C TRP A 221 -9.43 -13.84 1.53
N CYS A 222 -10.10 -13.15 2.44
CA CYS A 222 -10.01 -13.36 3.88
C CYS A 222 -10.86 -14.52 4.43
N ASP A 223 -11.72 -15.12 3.61
CA ASP A 223 -12.44 -16.34 3.96
C ASP A 223 -11.57 -17.59 3.85
N TYR A 224 -10.40 -17.45 3.24
CA TYR A 224 -9.45 -18.53 2.95
C TYR A 224 -8.16 -18.40 3.81
N PRO A 225 -7.51 -19.51 4.12
CA PRO A 225 -6.24 -19.46 4.83
C PRO A 225 -5.16 -18.79 3.99
N LEU A 226 -4.20 -18.15 4.66
CA LEU A 226 -3.00 -17.64 4.00
C LEU A 226 -1.97 -18.78 3.85
N PHE A 227 -1.21 -18.78 2.74
CA PHE A 227 -0.29 -19.89 2.50
C PHE A 227 0.79 -20.07 3.59
N PRO A 228 1.31 -19.02 4.28
CA PRO A 228 2.29 -19.26 5.33
C PRO A 228 1.77 -20.14 6.47
N GLU A 229 0.51 -19.96 6.89
CA GLU A 229 -0.08 -20.82 7.93
C GLU A 229 -0.32 -22.24 7.44
N VAL A 230 -0.64 -22.43 6.15
CA VAL A 230 -0.78 -23.76 5.55
C VAL A 230 0.57 -24.49 5.58
N PHE A 231 1.67 -23.82 5.20
CA PHE A 231 3.02 -24.36 5.31
C PHE A 231 3.40 -24.68 6.74
N ARG A 232 3.09 -23.81 7.68
CA ARG A 232 3.35 -24.02 9.10
C ARG A 232 2.61 -25.23 9.63
N LYS A 233 1.33 -25.40 9.29
CA LYS A 233 0.55 -26.59 9.65
C LYS A 233 0.99 -27.86 8.93
N ALA A 234 1.61 -27.73 7.76
CA ALA A 234 2.25 -28.82 7.05
C ALA A 234 3.61 -29.25 7.68
N GLY A 235 4.08 -28.54 8.71
CA GLY A 235 5.31 -28.86 9.43
C GLY A 235 6.56 -28.11 8.97
N TYR A 236 6.42 -27.11 8.10
CA TYR A 236 7.51 -26.18 7.79
C TYR A 236 7.73 -25.19 8.93
N ASN A 237 8.99 -24.86 9.17
CA ASN A 237 9.36 -23.70 9.98
C ASN A 237 9.28 -22.45 9.10
N VAL A 238 8.39 -21.53 9.46
CA VAL A 238 8.09 -20.36 8.64
C VAL A 238 8.72 -19.10 9.23
N THR A 239 9.64 -18.49 8.49
CA THR A 239 10.33 -17.25 8.86
C THR A 239 9.94 -16.13 7.90
N PHE A 240 9.46 -15.00 8.41
CA PHE A 240 9.13 -13.81 7.63
C PHE A 240 10.01 -12.63 8.03
N ILE A 241 10.80 -12.14 7.10
CA ILE A 241 11.78 -11.06 7.28
C ILE A 241 11.35 -9.91 6.38
N THR A 242 10.96 -8.79 6.97
CA THR A 242 10.36 -7.69 6.23
C THR A 242 10.97 -6.35 6.60
N ASN A 243 11.06 -5.46 5.62
CA ASN A 243 11.47 -4.08 5.84
C ASN A 243 10.28 -3.10 5.83
N GLU A 244 9.05 -3.61 5.89
CA GLU A 244 7.85 -2.78 5.77
C GLU A 244 6.78 -3.14 6.83
N PHE A 245 6.45 -4.42 7.03
CA PHE A 245 5.31 -4.84 7.83
C PHE A 245 5.73 -5.52 9.13
N LEU A 246 5.93 -4.75 10.20
CA LEU A 246 6.20 -5.28 11.54
C LEU A 246 5.08 -4.93 12.51
N PRO A 247 4.59 -5.92 13.30
CA PRO A 247 3.71 -5.63 14.42
C PRO A 247 4.39 -4.67 15.39
N GLN A 248 3.69 -3.62 15.80
CA GLN A 248 4.16 -2.62 16.77
C GLN A 248 5.33 -1.73 16.31
N ALA A 249 5.69 -1.72 15.03
CA ALA A 249 6.64 -0.74 14.52
C ALA A 249 6.07 0.68 14.68
N LYS A 250 6.92 1.63 15.11
CA LYS A 250 6.52 3.05 15.27
C LYS A 250 6.10 3.67 13.93
N GLU A 251 6.66 3.19 12.84
CA GLU A 251 6.41 3.62 11.46
C GLU A 251 5.65 2.52 10.70
N ALA A 252 4.60 1.98 11.31
CA ALA A 252 3.78 0.99 10.64
C ALA A 252 3.15 1.59 9.38
N VAL A 253 3.30 0.90 8.27
CA VAL A 253 2.56 1.25 7.04
C VAL A 253 1.08 0.95 7.30
N TYR A 254 0.27 1.98 7.12
CA TYR A 254 -1.18 1.89 7.21
C TYR A 254 -1.74 1.96 5.80
N ASP A 255 -2.61 1.03 5.47
CA ASP A 255 -3.52 1.26 4.37
C ASP A 255 -4.60 2.28 4.81
N PHE A 256 -5.49 2.67 3.90
CA PHE A 256 -6.55 3.64 4.22
C PHE A 256 -7.53 3.12 5.31
N SER A 257 -7.53 1.83 5.64
CA SER A 257 -8.32 1.23 6.71
C SER A 257 -7.68 1.35 8.10
N GLY A 258 -6.47 1.93 8.19
CA GLY A 258 -5.80 2.22 9.46
C GLY A 258 -4.88 1.12 10.00
N GLY A 259 -4.71 0.01 9.29
CA GLY A 259 -3.77 -1.03 9.68
C GLY A 259 -3.70 -2.18 8.69
N PHE A 260 -2.50 -2.56 8.30
CA PHE A 260 -2.30 -3.69 7.41
C PHE A 260 -2.41 -5.01 8.18
N PHE A 261 -3.07 -6.02 7.60
CA PHE A 261 -3.38 -7.28 8.30
C PHE A 261 -2.13 -8.02 8.81
N LEU A 262 -0.99 -7.93 8.13
CA LEU A 262 0.28 -8.52 8.59
C LEU A 262 0.87 -7.84 9.84
N ASN A 263 0.39 -6.65 10.19
CA ASN A 263 0.76 -5.95 11.42
C ASN A 263 -0.08 -6.39 12.63
N ASN A 264 -1.14 -7.18 12.43
CA ASN A 264 -1.92 -7.72 13.54
C ASN A 264 -1.07 -8.76 14.30
N PRO A 265 -0.84 -8.57 15.63
CA PRO A 265 0.05 -9.45 16.39
C PRO A 265 -0.46 -10.89 16.53
N GLU A 266 -1.78 -11.09 16.61
CA GLU A 266 -2.39 -12.41 16.74
C GLU A 266 -2.28 -13.17 15.43
N LEU A 267 -2.70 -12.55 14.32
CA LEU A 267 -2.58 -13.14 12.99
C LEU A 267 -1.11 -13.45 12.65
N SER A 268 -0.20 -12.53 12.97
CA SER A 268 1.24 -12.73 12.74
C SER A 268 1.78 -13.99 13.45
N LYS A 269 1.36 -14.25 14.70
CA LYS A 269 1.75 -15.45 15.44
C LYS A 269 1.17 -16.75 14.85
N LEU A 270 0.04 -16.66 14.17
CA LEU A 270 -0.56 -17.81 13.48
C LEU A 270 0.17 -18.12 12.17
N GLN A 271 0.71 -17.08 11.52
CA GLN A 271 1.37 -17.16 10.21
C GLN A 271 2.84 -17.58 10.29
N PHE A 272 3.59 -17.06 11.27
CA PHE A 272 5.05 -17.10 11.28
C PHE A 272 5.58 -17.64 12.61
N ASP A 273 6.59 -18.53 12.53
CA ASP A 273 7.33 -18.98 13.70
C ASP A 273 8.36 -17.94 14.15
N HIS A 274 8.99 -17.26 13.18
CA HIS A 274 10.05 -16.28 13.43
C HIS A 274 9.88 -15.05 12.53
N ARG A 275 10.25 -13.89 13.07
CA ARG A 275 10.28 -12.60 12.35
C ARG A 275 11.45 -11.75 12.82
N ASN A 276 11.92 -10.83 11.97
CA ASN A 276 12.76 -9.73 12.43
C ASN A 276 11.96 -8.78 13.35
N THR A 277 12.68 -8.01 14.16
CA THR A 277 12.10 -7.16 15.22
C THR A 277 12.25 -5.68 14.96
N GLN A 278 12.95 -5.29 13.88
CA GLN A 278 13.19 -3.89 13.52
C GLN A 278 13.15 -3.72 12.00
N LEU A 279 12.80 -2.51 11.57
CA LEU A 279 12.92 -2.05 10.19
C LEU A 279 14.29 -1.42 10.00
N HIS A 280 14.77 -1.42 8.75
CA HIS A 280 16.06 -0.87 8.37
C HIS A 280 15.89 0.15 7.24
N ASP A 281 16.78 1.13 7.16
CA ASP A 281 16.81 2.11 6.07
C ASP A 281 17.03 1.46 4.69
N LEU A 282 17.76 0.35 4.67
CA LEU A 282 18.11 -0.41 3.47
C LEU A 282 17.98 -1.92 3.70
N ASP A 283 17.71 -2.66 2.63
CA ASP A 283 17.42 -4.10 2.67
C ASP A 283 18.61 -4.99 3.07
N ASP A 284 19.85 -4.47 3.08
CA ASP A 284 21.00 -5.20 3.62
C ASP A 284 20.89 -5.44 5.15
N GLY A 285 20.09 -4.62 5.86
CA GLY A 285 19.75 -4.86 7.25
C GLY A 285 19.00 -6.17 7.47
N LEU A 286 18.12 -6.55 6.55
CA LEU A 286 17.40 -7.84 6.60
C LEU A 286 18.35 -9.04 6.47
N LEU A 287 19.40 -8.90 5.65
CA LEU A 287 20.43 -9.92 5.49
C LEU A 287 21.22 -10.12 6.79
N LYS A 288 21.45 -9.02 7.50
CA LYS A 288 22.11 -9.04 8.80
C LYS A 288 21.21 -9.69 9.85
N ASP A 289 19.94 -9.34 9.94
CA ASP A 289 18.99 -9.99 10.84
C ASP A 289 18.92 -11.51 10.61
N TYR A 290 18.94 -11.92 9.34
CA TYR A 290 18.96 -13.34 8.98
C TYR A 290 20.25 -14.01 9.46
N ASP A 291 21.42 -13.45 9.17
CA ASP A 291 22.71 -14.04 9.49
C ASP A 291 22.98 -14.09 11.00
N ASP A 292 22.64 -13.00 11.72
CA ASP A 292 22.95 -12.84 13.15
C ASP A 292 22.02 -13.67 14.06
N SER A 293 20.76 -13.90 13.66
CA SER A 293 19.78 -14.56 14.53
C SER A 293 18.87 -15.57 13.81
N LEU A 294 18.17 -15.16 12.77
CA LEU A 294 17.06 -15.96 12.22
C LEU A 294 17.50 -17.25 11.56
N LYS A 295 18.70 -17.30 11.03
CA LYS A 295 19.31 -18.52 10.48
C LYS A 295 19.47 -19.63 11.52
N THR A 296 19.64 -19.30 12.80
CA THR A 296 19.78 -20.27 13.89
C THR A 296 18.52 -21.09 14.14
N PHE A 297 17.35 -20.56 13.73
CA PHE A 297 16.07 -21.23 13.87
C PHE A 297 15.72 -22.17 12.71
N GLN A 298 16.57 -22.31 11.70
CA GLN A 298 16.35 -23.22 10.58
C GLN A 298 16.21 -24.68 11.07
N LYS A 299 15.27 -25.40 10.48
CA LYS A 299 14.96 -26.80 10.74
C LYS A 299 15.19 -27.62 9.47
N GLU A 300 14.72 -28.87 9.47
CA GLU A 300 14.79 -29.74 8.31
C GLU A 300 13.99 -29.19 7.10
N HIS A 301 12.81 -28.62 7.38
CA HIS A 301 11.92 -28.05 6.37
C HIS A 301 11.61 -26.59 6.70
N ASN A 302 11.93 -25.69 5.76
CA ASN A 302 11.85 -24.25 5.97
C ASN A 302 11.14 -23.54 4.81
N LEU A 303 10.27 -22.58 5.17
CA LEU A 303 9.81 -21.52 4.30
C LEU A 303 10.36 -20.19 4.83
N THR A 304 11.28 -19.58 4.09
CA THR A 304 11.87 -18.29 4.45
C THR A 304 11.40 -17.24 3.47
N ILE A 305 10.69 -16.24 3.95
CA ILE A 305 10.14 -15.14 3.14
C ILE A 305 10.93 -13.88 3.44
N PHE A 306 11.58 -13.30 2.44
CA PHE A 306 12.20 -11.98 2.47
C PHE A 306 11.27 -10.99 1.75
N HIS A 307 10.78 -10.00 2.46
CA HIS A 307 10.02 -8.90 1.89
C HIS A 307 10.87 -7.64 1.92
N LEU A 308 11.25 -7.18 0.73
CA LEU A 308 12.19 -6.10 0.53
C LEU A 308 11.45 -4.76 0.39
N MET A 309 12.07 -3.68 0.84
CA MET A 309 11.64 -2.32 0.52
C MET A 309 11.91 -1.97 -0.97
N GLY A 310 12.83 -2.70 -1.58
CA GLY A 310 13.11 -2.67 -3.02
C GLY A 310 13.22 -1.28 -3.62
N GLN A 311 12.39 -1.00 -4.62
CA GLN A 311 12.32 0.25 -5.36
C GLN A 311 11.16 1.15 -4.93
N HIS A 312 10.62 0.98 -3.71
CA HIS A 312 9.53 1.80 -3.21
C HIS A 312 9.80 3.30 -3.36
N VAL A 313 8.77 4.07 -3.64
CA VAL A 313 8.81 5.52 -3.85
C VAL A 313 9.74 6.25 -2.86
N ASN A 314 10.32 7.36 -3.30
CA ASN A 314 11.50 8.03 -2.76
C ASN A 314 12.79 7.26 -3.07
N TYR A 315 12.92 6.83 -4.31
CA TYR A 315 13.99 5.96 -4.86
C TYR A 315 15.41 6.34 -4.45
N LYS A 316 15.69 7.65 -4.26
CA LYS A 316 17.03 8.14 -3.80
C LYS A 316 17.43 7.62 -2.41
N LEU A 317 16.49 7.12 -1.62
CA LEU A 317 16.70 6.53 -0.30
C LEU A 317 16.82 5.00 -0.35
N ARG A 318 16.67 4.37 -1.50
CA ARG A 318 16.63 2.91 -1.66
C ARG A 318 17.97 2.30 -2.05
N TYR A 319 19.04 3.08 -2.06
CA TYR A 319 20.39 2.61 -2.35
C TYR A 319 21.44 3.51 -1.68
N ARG A 320 22.66 2.98 -1.56
CA ARG A 320 23.81 3.75 -1.05
C ARG A 320 24.36 4.67 -2.13
N LYS A 321 24.47 5.96 -1.87
CA LYS A 321 24.92 6.97 -2.85
C LYS A 321 26.28 6.62 -3.46
N GLU A 322 27.15 6.03 -2.67
CA GLU A 322 28.51 5.63 -3.06
C GLU A 322 28.51 4.46 -4.07
N GLN A 323 27.39 3.74 -4.18
CA GLN A 323 27.18 2.62 -5.09
C GLN A 323 26.41 3.02 -6.34
N ALA A 324 26.06 4.31 -6.50
CA ALA A 324 25.37 4.80 -7.69
C ALA A 324 26.23 4.59 -8.94
N LYS A 325 25.61 4.09 -10.01
CA LYS A 325 26.23 3.92 -11.33
C LYS A 325 25.57 4.77 -12.42
N PHE A 326 24.35 5.22 -12.19
CA PHE A 326 23.55 5.93 -13.18
C PHE A 326 23.30 7.37 -12.74
N TRP A 327 23.43 8.31 -13.69
CA TRP A 327 23.19 9.74 -13.51
C TRP A 327 22.27 10.25 -14.61
N ALA A 328 21.78 11.48 -14.50
CA ALA A 328 20.94 12.10 -15.52
C ALA A 328 21.57 12.04 -16.92
N SER A 329 22.88 12.22 -17.03
CA SER A 329 23.64 12.14 -18.29
C SER A 329 23.63 10.75 -18.92
N SER A 330 23.46 9.69 -18.14
CA SER A 330 23.39 8.31 -18.64
C SER A 330 22.18 8.05 -19.57
N TYR A 331 21.20 8.95 -19.58
CA TYR A 331 19.96 8.83 -20.33
C TYR A 331 19.82 9.82 -21.50
N GLU A 332 20.78 10.69 -21.72
CA GLU A 332 20.69 11.77 -22.73
C GLU A 332 20.47 11.23 -24.13
N GLU A 333 21.16 10.17 -24.50
CA GLU A 333 21.04 9.55 -25.82
C GLU A 333 19.79 8.67 -25.92
N LYS A 334 19.50 7.86 -24.87
CA LYS A 334 18.43 6.85 -24.91
C LYS A 334 17.05 7.42 -24.58
N ARG A 335 16.99 8.50 -23.83
CA ARG A 335 15.75 9.16 -23.39
C ARG A 335 15.86 10.70 -23.60
N PRO A 336 16.11 11.18 -24.85
CA PRO A 336 16.39 12.58 -25.15
C PRO A 336 15.22 13.51 -24.83
N LYS A 337 13.98 13.03 -24.89
CA LYS A 337 12.77 13.82 -24.60
C LYS A 337 12.57 14.13 -23.12
N LEU A 338 13.18 13.37 -22.21
CA LEU A 338 13.08 13.64 -20.78
C LEU A 338 13.90 14.88 -20.39
N THR A 339 13.34 15.68 -19.51
CA THR A 339 14.06 16.77 -18.87
C THR A 339 15.20 16.25 -17.98
N THR A 340 16.18 17.08 -17.65
CA THR A 340 17.27 16.70 -16.75
C THR A 340 16.75 16.26 -15.37
N ALA A 341 15.66 16.89 -14.86
CA ALA A 341 15.02 16.49 -13.62
C ALA A 341 14.40 15.10 -13.70
N GLN A 342 13.70 14.78 -14.78
CA GLN A 342 13.12 13.45 -15.03
C GLN A 342 14.21 12.39 -15.18
N ARG A 343 15.26 12.66 -15.98
CA ARG A 343 16.41 11.74 -16.09
C ARG A 343 17.11 11.50 -14.75
N LYS A 344 17.21 12.54 -13.91
CA LYS A 344 17.73 12.39 -12.55
C LYS A 344 16.85 11.48 -11.69
N MET A 345 15.50 11.63 -11.76
CA MET A 345 14.60 10.76 -11.02
C MET A 345 14.67 9.31 -11.52
N LEU A 346 14.70 9.11 -12.84
CA LEU A 346 14.90 7.80 -13.46
C LEU A 346 16.22 7.16 -13.01
N SER A 347 17.31 7.95 -12.92
CA SER A 347 18.60 7.43 -12.43
C SER A 347 18.52 6.95 -10.97
N HIS A 348 17.70 7.57 -10.12
CA HIS A 348 17.49 7.09 -8.76
C HIS A 348 16.77 5.74 -8.74
N TYR A 349 15.73 5.56 -9.58
CA TYR A 349 15.02 4.29 -9.71
C TYR A 349 15.94 3.16 -10.20
N ASP A 350 16.72 3.41 -11.24
CA ASP A 350 17.64 2.40 -11.79
C ASP A 350 18.80 2.08 -10.84
N ASN A 351 19.29 3.06 -10.07
CA ASN A 351 20.28 2.79 -9.00
C ASN A 351 19.66 1.97 -7.85
N ALA A 352 18.40 2.21 -7.50
CA ALA A 352 17.68 1.38 -6.54
C ALA A 352 17.53 -0.05 -7.06
N THR A 353 17.21 -0.23 -8.33
CA THR A 353 17.13 -1.54 -8.99
C THR A 353 18.46 -2.28 -8.97
N LEU A 354 19.56 -1.59 -9.30
CA LEU A 354 20.92 -2.16 -9.25
C LEU A 354 21.33 -2.57 -7.81
N TYR A 355 20.94 -1.77 -6.82
CA TYR A 355 21.19 -2.10 -5.42
C TYR A 355 20.38 -3.33 -5.02
N ASN A 356 19.10 -3.38 -5.38
CA ASN A 356 18.22 -4.51 -5.11
C ASN A 356 18.73 -5.80 -5.79
N ASP A 357 19.26 -5.73 -7.03
CA ASP A 357 19.95 -6.86 -7.68
C ASP A 357 21.08 -7.42 -6.80
N SER A 358 21.82 -6.56 -6.09
CA SER A 358 22.87 -7.01 -5.18
C SER A 358 22.32 -7.70 -3.93
N ILE A 359 21.22 -7.21 -3.37
CA ILE A 359 20.55 -7.82 -2.21
C ILE A 359 20.00 -9.20 -2.58
N VAL A 360 19.26 -9.28 -3.68
CA VAL A 360 18.68 -10.53 -4.19
C VAL A 360 19.77 -11.59 -4.46
N ALA A 361 20.87 -11.19 -5.10
CA ALA A 361 22.00 -12.10 -5.33
C ALA A 361 22.65 -12.58 -4.03
N GLN A 362 22.72 -11.74 -3.00
CA GLN A 362 23.22 -12.10 -1.69
C GLN A 362 22.28 -13.06 -0.94
N ILE A 363 20.95 -12.92 -1.11
CA ILE A 363 20.00 -13.91 -0.60
C ILE A 363 20.23 -15.24 -1.28
N VAL A 364 20.25 -15.30 -2.61
CA VAL A 364 20.51 -16.53 -3.37
C VAL A 364 21.82 -17.20 -2.93
N LYS A 365 22.89 -16.42 -2.69
CA LYS A 365 24.19 -16.93 -2.23
C LYS A 365 24.11 -17.66 -0.89
N ARG A 366 23.25 -17.22 0.03
CA ARG A 366 23.07 -17.86 1.35
C ARG A 366 22.50 -19.27 1.24
N PHE A 367 21.64 -19.51 0.24
CA PHE A 367 20.99 -20.79 0.03
C PHE A 367 21.64 -21.65 -1.07
N GLN A 368 22.70 -21.19 -1.72
CA GLN A 368 23.31 -21.90 -2.86
C GLN A 368 23.91 -23.28 -2.53
N LYS A 369 24.28 -23.55 -1.28
CA LYS A 369 24.83 -24.81 -0.80
C LYS A 369 23.76 -25.73 -0.20
N GLU A 370 22.61 -25.19 0.11
CA GLU A 370 21.47 -25.90 0.68
C GLU A 370 20.69 -26.64 -0.40
N ASP A 371 19.83 -27.56 -0.01
CA ASP A 371 18.82 -28.15 -0.88
C ASP A 371 17.66 -27.20 -0.96
N ALA A 372 17.75 -26.18 -1.83
CA ALA A 372 16.89 -25.02 -1.82
C ALA A 372 16.41 -24.58 -3.20
N VAL A 373 15.15 -24.14 -3.23
CA VAL A 373 14.54 -23.39 -4.32
C VAL A 373 14.27 -21.97 -3.86
N VAL A 374 14.67 -20.98 -4.66
CA VAL A 374 14.46 -19.54 -4.39
C VAL A 374 13.55 -18.98 -5.48
N ILE A 375 12.46 -18.38 -5.07
CA ILE A 375 11.45 -17.76 -5.92
C ILE A 375 11.55 -16.25 -5.71
N TYR A 376 11.65 -15.49 -6.79
CA TYR A 376 11.61 -14.03 -6.77
C TYR A 376 10.37 -13.53 -7.50
N VAL A 377 9.64 -12.68 -6.85
CA VAL A 377 8.47 -12.00 -7.38
C VAL A 377 8.34 -10.62 -6.72
N PRO A 378 8.34 -9.51 -7.46
CA PRO A 378 7.91 -8.23 -6.89
C PRO A 378 6.39 -8.21 -6.76
N ASP A 379 5.91 -7.34 -5.89
CA ASP A 379 4.48 -7.16 -5.69
C ASP A 379 3.82 -6.52 -6.91
N HIS A 380 4.37 -5.46 -7.48
CA HIS A 380 3.89 -4.79 -8.71
C HIS A 380 5.03 -4.10 -9.45
N GLY A 381 4.70 -3.63 -10.64
CA GLY A 381 5.57 -2.79 -11.45
C GLY A 381 5.52 -1.31 -11.05
N GLU A 382 6.23 -0.50 -11.84
CA GLU A 382 6.35 0.94 -11.63
C GLU A 382 6.51 1.61 -12.99
N GLU A 383 5.71 2.64 -13.26
CA GLU A 383 5.88 3.47 -14.45
C GLU A 383 7.00 4.48 -14.23
N CYS A 384 7.90 4.65 -15.20
CA CYS A 384 9.08 5.50 -15.11
C CYS A 384 9.25 6.38 -16.35
N TYR A 385 8.29 7.27 -16.62
CA TYR A 385 8.25 8.18 -17.77
C TYR A 385 8.18 7.48 -19.14
N GLU A 386 7.56 6.30 -19.22
CA GLU A 386 7.37 5.59 -20.47
C GLU A 386 6.45 6.35 -21.44
N GLU A 387 6.65 6.12 -22.74
CA GLU A 387 5.84 6.68 -23.83
C GLU A 387 5.63 8.20 -23.76
N ASP A 388 6.61 8.92 -23.18
CA ASP A 388 6.56 10.39 -23.01
C ASP A 388 5.37 10.89 -22.17
N ARG A 389 4.78 10.05 -21.33
CA ARG A 389 3.61 10.40 -20.50
C ARG A 389 3.94 11.39 -19.37
N GLY A 390 5.22 11.63 -19.09
CA GLY A 390 5.65 12.58 -18.08
C GLY A 390 5.37 12.16 -16.63
N PHE A 391 4.99 10.91 -16.43
CA PHE A 391 4.60 10.33 -15.14
C PHE A 391 5.67 9.36 -14.63
N ILE A 392 5.88 9.33 -13.32
CA ILE A 392 6.67 8.32 -12.61
C ILE A 392 5.94 7.95 -11.32
N CYS A 393 5.95 6.70 -10.94
CA CYS A 393 5.22 6.08 -9.84
C CYS A 393 4.05 5.25 -10.37
N ARG A 394 3.05 4.99 -9.55
CA ARG A 394 1.86 4.21 -9.89
C ARG A 394 0.64 5.10 -10.01
N ASN A 395 -0.21 4.80 -10.96
CA ASN A 395 -1.50 5.45 -11.08
C ASN A 395 -2.58 4.63 -10.37
N HIS A 396 -2.98 5.08 -9.21
CA HIS A 396 -4.04 4.45 -8.41
C HIS A 396 -5.42 4.76 -9.01
N SER A 397 -5.73 4.17 -10.16
CA SER A 397 -6.99 4.38 -10.87
C SER A 397 -7.72 3.07 -11.11
N ALA A 398 -9.05 3.09 -10.98
CA ALA A 398 -9.92 1.99 -11.41
C ALA A 398 -9.94 1.83 -12.93
N ASN A 399 -9.57 2.87 -13.67
CA ASN A 399 -9.48 2.82 -15.13
C ASN A 399 -8.09 2.34 -15.54
N ILE A 400 -7.98 1.05 -15.83
CA ILE A 400 -6.75 0.42 -16.30
C ILE A 400 -6.70 0.55 -17.82
N ASP A 401 -5.88 1.49 -18.32
CA ASP A 401 -5.53 1.58 -19.74
C ASP A 401 -4.34 0.68 -20.07
N TRP A 402 -4.03 0.55 -21.36
CA TRP A 402 -2.94 -0.31 -21.82
C TRP A 402 -1.57 0.07 -21.25
N PRO A 403 -1.13 1.35 -21.27
CA PRO A 403 0.15 1.71 -20.68
C PRO A 403 0.26 1.39 -19.19
N LEU A 404 -0.80 1.65 -18.40
CA LEU A 404 -0.85 1.30 -17.00
C LEU A 404 -0.71 -0.22 -16.81
N ALA A 405 -1.50 -1.02 -17.55
CA ALA A 405 -1.42 -2.47 -17.49
C ALA A 405 -0.02 -2.99 -17.87
N HIS A 406 0.60 -2.40 -18.88
CA HIS A 406 1.90 -2.81 -19.40
C HIS A 406 3.05 -2.49 -18.44
N TYR A 407 3.09 -1.31 -17.84
CA TYR A 407 4.23 -0.87 -17.03
C TYR A 407 4.06 -1.17 -15.55
N GLU A 408 2.84 -1.18 -15.03
CA GLU A 408 2.59 -1.36 -13.61
C GLU A 408 2.20 -2.80 -13.23
N PHE A 409 1.74 -3.63 -14.17
CA PHE A 409 1.34 -5.01 -13.90
C PHE A 409 2.34 -6.06 -14.42
N GLU A 410 3.13 -5.78 -15.46
CA GLU A 410 4.13 -6.72 -15.93
C GLU A 410 5.38 -6.69 -15.05
N ILE A 411 5.63 -7.81 -14.39
CA ILE A 411 6.68 -7.94 -13.38
C ILE A 411 7.73 -8.98 -13.77
N PRO A 412 9.00 -8.82 -13.35
CA PRO A 412 9.99 -9.88 -13.46
C PRO A 412 9.67 -11.01 -12.48
N PHE A 413 9.78 -12.24 -12.95
CA PHE A 413 9.59 -13.43 -12.13
C PHE A 413 10.60 -14.49 -12.52
N TRP A 414 11.23 -15.08 -11.53
CA TRP A 414 12.16 -16.19 -11.78
C TRP A 414 12.26 -17.14 -10.59
N ILE A 415 12.72 -18.35 -10.89
CA ILE A 415 12.99 -19.40 -9.91
C ILE A 415 14.44 -19.87 -10.06
N TYR A 416 15.18 -19.77 -8.97
CA TYR A 416 16.52 -20.32 -8.84
C TYR A 416 16.48 -21.66 -8.11
N CYS A 417 17.18 -22.66 -8.64
CA CYS A 417 17.37 -23.95 -7.99
C CYS A 417 18.85 -24.12 -7.65
N SER A 418 19.16 -24.43 -6.41
CA SER A 418 20.54 -24.70 -6.00
C SER A 418 21.09 -25.95 -6.71
N PRO A 419 22.41 -26.12 -6.85
CA PRO A 419 22.97 -27.31 -7.43
C PRO A 419 22.57 -28.62 -6.71
N LYS A 420 22.39 -28.57 -5.40
CA LYS A 420 21.89 -29.69 -4.60
C LYS A 420 20.43 -29.99 -4.91
N TYR A 421 19.59 -28.96 -4.98
CA TYR A 421 18.18 -29.08 -5.34
C TYR A 421 17.99 -29.68 -6.74
N ILE A 422 18.74 -29.21 -7.73
CA ILE A 422 18.69 -29.76 -9.11
C ILE A 422 19.04 -31.24 -9.15
N ARG A 423 19.99 -31.70 -8.33
CA ARG A 423 20.35 -33.12 -8.26
C ARG A 423 19.26 -33.98 -7.61
N ASN A 424 18.70 -33.47 -6.51
CA ASN A 424 17.75 -34.23 -5.70
C ASN A 424 16.32 -34.18 -6.26
N HIS A 425 15.95 -33.11 -6.97
CA HIS A 425 14.58 -32.84 -7.44
C HIS A 425 14.54 -32.55 -8.95
N ARG A 426 15.15 -33.42 -9.75
CA ARG A 426 15.29 -33.26 -11.22
C ARG A 426 13.94 -33.11 -11.93
N ASP A 427 12.93 -33.81 -11.47
CA ASP A 427 11.57 -33.75 -12.02
C ASP A 427 10.93 -32.37 -11.81
N ILE A 428 11.02 -31.80 -10.59
CA ILE A 428 10.51 -30.43 -10.27
C ILE A 428 11.29 -29.40 -11.10
N TYR A 429 12.62 -29.50 -11.13
CA TYR A 429 13.45 -28.59 -11.93
C TYR A 429 13.05 -28.61 -13.43
N ARG A 430 12.79 -29.78 -13.99
CA ARG A 430 12.32 -29.92 -15.39
C ARG A 430 10.93 -29.25 -15.58
N GLN A 431 10.03 -29.42 -14.63
CA GLN A 431 8.70 -28.79 -14.67
C GLN A 431 8.81 -27.27 -14.62
N ILE A 432 9.65 -26.70 -13.73
CA ILE A 432 9.94 -25.27 -13.66
C ILE A 432 10.42 -24.76 -15.02
N ARG A 433 11.39 -25.44 -15.63
CA ARG A 433 11.91 -25.03 -16.94
C ARG A 433 10.90 -25.13 -18.08
N LYS A 434 9.96 -26.07 -18.04
CA LYS A 434 8.88 -26.20 -19.03
C LYS A 434 7.83 -25.11 -18.86
N ALA A 435 7.66 -24.58 -17.65
CA ALA A 435 6.65 -23.58 -17.34
C ALA A 435 7.07 -22.14 -17.69
N LYS A 436 8.35 -21.89 -18.00
CA LYS A 436 8.93 -20.53 -18.14
C LYS A 436 8.21 -19.59 -19.11
N ASP A 437 7.57 -20.15 -20.14
CA ASP A 437 6.88 -19.38 -21.19
C ASP A 437 5.34 -19.43 -21.03
N LYS A 438 4.85 -19.95 -19.89
CA LYS A 438 3.42 -19.90 -19.55
C LYS A 438 3.08 -18.56 -18.91
N ARG A 439 1.82 -18.17 -19.07
CA ARG A 439 1.27 -16.98 -18.40
C ARG A 439 0.94 -17.30 -16.95
N PHE A 440 1.34 -16.41 -16.06
CA PHE A 440 1.01 -16.45 -14.64
C PHE A 440 0.50 -15.09 -14.16
N MET A 441 -0.38 -15.13 -13.19
CA MET A 441 -0.79 -13.97 -12.40
C MET A 441 -0.50 -14.30 -10.93
N THR A 442 0.12 -13.33 -10.22
CA THR A 442 0.49 -13.47 -8.81
C THR A 442 -0.48 -12.77 -7.90
#